data_01211bb3e8728bfe60c93c277f2875f9
#
_entry.id   01211bb3e8728bfe60c93c277f2875f9
#
_cell.length_a   1.000
_cell.length_b   1.000
_cell.length_c   1.000
_cell.angle_alpha   90.00
_cell.angle_beta   90.00
_cell.angle_gamma   90.00
#
_symmetry.space_group_name_H-M   'P 1'
#
loop_
_entity.id
_entity.type
_entity.pdbx_description
1 polymer ?
#
loop_
_entity_poly.entity_id
_entity_poly.type
_entity_poly.pdbx_seq_one_letter_code
_entity_poly.pdbx_strand_id
1 'polypeptide(L)'
;MTEIEINNAPLATFTQNQKFDLSIEESGVIYPFCTLQITDNDFDDGIGLKGKFGGLLESVVRLKDYLELSLTPHGTIYRVENRKQLREKWERLKEGLKNNPLLSEIPSSQMQEIINKGDQEFSNSYPLEEELNKSVFHSYLFFPLYGRMFLPEKTYEMQQEHHLISMLISGEKIPLRTTLTITEDKETNEYLVKVESQANKILLDRNTLQRRYKEEYPFLKEAFDRYDVMINAMYAIGKEDSILNFADIQIEELVNNNMNAFQRLEIERIVPEEKSEEENKNE
;
A
#
# COMPACT_ATOMS: atom_id res chain seq x y z
N MET A 1 10.48 2.49 -0.98
CA MET A 1 11.15 3.75 -0.55
C MET A 1 10.18 4.91 -0.71
N THR A 2 10.14 5.80 0.26
CA THR A 2 9.34 7.05 0.20
C THR A 2 10.23 8.22 0.62
N GLU A 3 10.21 9.29 -0.15
CA GLU A 3 10.97 10.52 0.11
C GLU A 3 10.02 11.72 0.05
N ILE A 4 10.13 12.62 1.01
CA ILE A 4 9.35 13.86 1.05
C ILE A 4 10.33 15.02 1.20
N GLU A 5 10.19 16.02 0.34
CA GLU A 5 11.00 17.23 0.33
C GLU A 5 10.13 18.49 0.41
N ILE A 6 10.59 19.50 1.16
CA ILE A 6 10.00 20.83 1.20
C ILE A 6 11.12 21.87 0.99
N ASN A 7 10.95 22.79 0.04
CA ASN A 7 11.94 23.77 -0.34
C ASN A 7 13.30 23.16 -0.71
N ASN A 8 13.29 22.01 -1.43
CA ASN A 8 14.45 21.20 -1.80
C ASN A 8 15.28 20.71 -0.58
N ALA A 9 14.67 20.64 0.59
CA ALA A 9 15.26 20.02 1.77
C ALA A 9 14.51 18.74 2.12
N PRO A 10 15.20 17.62 2.36
CA PRO A 10 14.55 16.38 2.74
C PRO A 10 13.87 16.54 4.10
N LEU A 11 12.58 16.24 4.15
CA LEU A 11 11.78 16.21 5.36
C LEU A 11 11.73 14.82 5.97
N ALA A 12 11.55 13.82 5.12
CA ALA A 12 11.46 12.42 5.54
C ALA A 12 11.93 11.48 4.42
N THR A 13 12.58 10.41 4.82
CA THR A 13 12.94 9.29 3.93
C THR A 13 12.64 8.00 4.66
N PHE A 14 11.91 7.11 4.00
CA PHE A 14 11.52 5.80 4.55
C PHE A 14 11.86 4.70 3.56
N THR A 15 12.44 3.62 4.05
CA THR A 15 12.64 2.40 3.28
C THR A 15 12.03 1.23 4.04
N GLN A 16 11.26 0.41 3.34
CA GLN A 16 10.66 -0.78 3.90
C GLN A 16 10.91 -1.95 2.95
N ASN A 17 11.45 -3.03 3.50
CA ASN A 17 11.61 -4.30 2.81
C ASN A 17 10.71 -5.33 3.47
N GLN A 18 9.88 -5.99 2.68
CA GLN A 18 8.96 -7.00 3.17
C GLN A 18 9.08 -8.27 2.35
N LYS A 19 9.00 -9.42 3.04
CA LYS A 19 8.72 -10.71 2.39
C LYS A 19 7.31 -11.12 2.76
N PHE A 20 6.58 -11.65 1.81
CA PHE A 20 5.23 -12.11 2.04
C PHE A 20 4.92 -13.35 1.21
N ASP A 21 4.03 -14.16 1.73
CA ASP A 21 3.39 -15.26 1.02
C ASP A 21 2.00 -14.82 0.58
N LEU A 22 1.69 -15.01 -0.70
CA LEU A 22 0.39 -14.74 -1.29
C LEU A 22 -0.16 -16.05 -1.87
N SER A 23 -1.32 -16.47 -1.38
CA SER A 23 -2.04 -17.62 -1.92
C SER A 23 -3.42 -17.17 -2.39
N ILE A 24 -3.81 -17.56 -3.61
CA ILE A 24 -5.12 -17.26 -4.17
C ILE A 24 -5.80 -18.60 -4.47
N GLU A 25 -6.96 -18.82 -3.88
CA GLU A 25 -7.78 -20.00 -4.12
C GLU A 25 -8.86 -19.66 -5.15
N GLU A 26 -8.76 -20.28 -6.32
CA GLU A 26 -9.81 -20.24 -7.33
C GLU A 26 -10.94 -21.19 -6.94
N SER A 27 -11.85 -20.72 -6.12
CA SER A 27 -12.96 -21.56 -5.60
C SER A 27 -14.18 -21.62 -6.52
N GLY A 28 -14.11 -21.24 -7.79
CA GLY A 28 -15.27 -21.20 -8.69
C GLY A 28 -16.39 -20.26 -8.23
N VAL A 29 -16.12 -19.42 -7.25
CA VAL A 29 -17.03 -18.45 -6.62
C VAL A 29 -16.75 -17.07 -7.22
N ILE A 30 -17.77 -16.22 -7.19
CA ILE A 30 -17.68 -14.83 -7.73
C ILE A 30 -16.55 -14.01 -7.07
N TYR A 31 -16.19 -14.35 -5.83
CA TYR A 31 -15.17 -13.64 -5.04
C TYR A 31 -14.03 -14.61 -4.69
N PRO A 32 -12.89 -14.56 -5.40
CA PRO A 32 -11.71 -15.34 -5.07
C PRO A 32 -11.27 -15.11 -3.62
N PHE A 33 -10.89 -16.19 -2.94
CA PHE A 33 -10.31 -16.11 -1.60
C PHE A 33 -8.80 -15.99 -1.70
N CYS A 34 -8.22 -15.14 -0.86
CA CYS A 34 -6.80 -14.88 -0.86
C CYS A 34 -6.28 -14.83 0.58
N THR A 35 -5.11 -15.42 0.83
CA THR A 35 -4.35 -15.21 2.06
C THR A 35 -3.09 -14.43 1.74
N LEU A 36 -2.83 -13.37 2.53
CA LEU A 36 -1.62 -12.59 2.50
C LEU A 36 -0.94 -12.71 3.86
N GLN A 37 0.29 -13.20 3.88
CA GLN A 37 1.09 -13.29 5.09
C GLN A 37 2.42 -12.58 4.91
N ILE A 38 2.69 -11.53 5.68
CA ILE A 38 3.99 -10.89 5.77
C ILE A 38 4.85 -11.75 6.69
N THR A 39 5.93 -12.30 6.14
CA THR A 39 6.83 -13.24 6.85
C THR A 39 8.07 -12.54 7.37
N ASP A 40 8.45 -11.41 6.74
CA ASP A 40 9.58 -10.59 7.16
C ASP A 40 9.26 -9.12 6.87
N ASN A 41 9.69 -8.22 7.75
CA ASN A 41 9.45 -6.79 7.60
C ASN A 41 10.60 -6.01 8.24
N ASP A 42 11.41 -5.37 7.42
CA ASP A 42 12.47 -4.47 7.84
C ASP A 42 12.12 -3.03 7.41
N PHE A 43 12.14 -2.13 8.38
CA PHE A 43 11.79 -0.73 8.19
C PHE A 43 12.96 0.16 8.63
N ASP A 44 13.40 1.02 7.74
CA ASP A 44 14.39 2.07 8.01
C ASP A 44 13.75 3.44 7.77
N ASP A 45 13.71 4.25 8.82
CA ASP A 45 13.12 5.59 8.80
C ASP A 45 14.14 6.71 8.51
N GLY A 46 15.38 6.35 8.22
CA GLY A 46 16.46 7.32 7.86
C GLY A 46 16.75 8.38 8.91
N ILE A 47 15.89 8.58 9.90
CA ILE A 47 15.95 9.62 10.94
C ILE A 47 16.10 9.04 12.35
N GLY A 48 16.10 7.69 12.47
CA GLY A 48 16.27 7.01 13.76
C GLY A 48 15.08 7.15 14.72
N LEU A 49 13.87 7.33 14.19
CA LEU A 49 12.62 7.28 14.97
C LEU A 49 12.36 5.89 15.61
N LYS A 50 13.19 4.91 15.29
CA LYS A 50 13.23 3.56 15.95
C LYS A 50 13.51 3.62 17.46
N GLY A 51 13.36 4.78 18.10
CA GLY A 51 13.41 4.92 19.55
C GLY A 51 12.37 4.05 20.26
N LYS A 52 12.17 4.29 21.54
CA LYS A 52 11.28 3.54 22.44
C LYS A 52 9.85 3.29 21.91
N PHE A 53 9.37 4.13 20.97
CA PHE A 53 8.06 4.01 20.30
C PHE A 53 8.09 3.06 19.10
N GLY A 54 9.23 2.81 18.47
CA GLY A 54 9.33 1.99 17.25
C GLY A 54 8.80 0.58 17.47
N GLY A 55 9.18 -0.07 18.57
CA GLY A 55 8.71 -1.41 18.90
C GLY A 55 7.18 -1.49 19.15
N LEU A 56 6.58 -0.41 19.67
CA LEU A 56 5.13 -0.35 19.85
C LEU A 56 4.41 -0.21 18.51
N LEU A 57 4.86 0.73 17.67
CA LEU A 57 4.29 0.94 16.33
C LEU A 57 4.45 -0.33 15.48
N GLU A 58 5.62 -0.96 15.52
CA GLU A 58 5.88 -2.23 14.86
C GLU A 58 4.90 -3.32 15.35
N SER A 59 4.66 -3.43 16.66
CA SER A 59 3.71 -4.40 17.20
C SER A 59 2.28 -4.17 16.72
N VAL A 60 1.84 -2.92 16.54
CA VAL A 60 0.52 -2.57 15.98
C VAL A 60 0.46 -2.90 14.48
N VAL A 61 1.50 -2.56 13.72
CA VAL A 61 1.58 -2.88 12.29
C VAL A 61 1.50 -4.38 12.06
N ARG A 62 2.25 -5.17 12.84
CA ARG A 62 2.28 -6.65 12.77
C ARG A 62 0.94 -7.33 13.05
N LEU A 63 -0.05 -6.63 13.61
CA LEU A 63 -1.39 -7.20 13.77
C LEU A 63 -2.02 -7.58 12.42
N LYS A 64 -1.66 -6.86 11.36
CA LYS A 64 -2.14 -7.05 9.98
C LYS A 64 -1.19 -7.89 9.11
N ASP A 65 -0.16 -8.51 9.69
CA ASP A 65 0.77 -9.36 8.94
C ASP A 65 0.11 -10.60 8.33
N TYR A 66 -1.04 -11.01 8.85
CA TYR A 66 -1.85 -12.09 8.27
C TYR A 66 -3.26 -11.62 7.99
N LEU A 67 -3.64 -11.64 6.73
CA LEU A 67 -4.95 -11.26 6.24
C LEU A 67 -5.56 -12.40 5.42
N GLU A 68 -6.82 -12.70 5.72
CA GLU A 68 -7.69 -13.53 4.89
C GLU A 68 -8.65 -12.60 4.17
N LEU A 69 -8.63 -12.62 2.86
CA LEU A 69 -9.30 -11.64 2.01
C LEU A 69 -10.23 -12.33 1.01
N SER A 70 -11.42 -11.76 0.80
CA SER A 70 -12.20 -11.99 -0.41
C SER A 70 -11.88 -10.84 -1.39
N LEU A 71 -11.61 -11.19 -2.64
CA LEU A 71 -11.32 -10.22 -3.70
C LEU A 71 -12.55 -10.03 -4.59
N THR A 72 -12.67 -8.84 -5.20
CA THR A 72 -13.62 -8.63 -6.30
C THR A 72 -13.19 -9.44 -7.53
N PRO A 73 -14.06 -9.67 -8.53
CA PRO A 73 -13.67 -10.28 -9.80
C PRO A 73 -12.52 -9.56 -10.52
N HIS A 74 -12.26 -8.30 -10.17
CA HIS A 74 -11.18 -7.51 -10.75
C HIS A 74 -9.87 -7.56 -9.94
N GLY A 75 -9.87 -8.27 -8.79
CA GLY A 75 -8.68 -8.47 -7.95
C GLY A 75 -8.52 -7.47 -6.80
N THR A 76 -9.43 -6.48 -6.64
CA THR A 76 -9.36 -5.56 -5.49
C THR A 76 -9.93 -6.20 -4.22
N ILE A 77 -9.51 -5.73 -3.05
CA ILE A 77 -10.00 -6.23 -1.77
C ILE A 77 -11.48 -5.87 -1.61
N TYR A 78 -12.33 -6.90 -1.48
CA TYR A 78 -13.76 -6.76 -1.22
C TYR A 78 -14.08 -6.86 0.28
N ARG A 79 -13.48 -7.85 0.98
CA ARG A 79 -13.74 -8.09 2.40
C ARG A 79 -12.54 -8.72 3.11
N VAL A 80 -12.32 -8.31 4.35
CA VAL A 80 -11.38 -8.95 5.30
C VAL A 80 -12.14 -10.00 6.10
N GLU A 81 -11.83 -11.27 5.88
CA GLU A 81 -12.58 -12.41 6.46
C GLU A 81 -12.18 -12.67 7.92
N ASN A 82 -10.92 -12.45 8.27
CA ASN A 82 -10.39 -12.72 9.60
C ASN A 82 -10.47 -11.52 10.57
N ARG A 83 -11.41 -10.59 10.39
CA ARG A 83 -11.60 -9.41 11.27
C ARG A 83 -11.70 -9.76 12.76
N LYS A 84 -12.37 -10.88 13.08
CA LYS A 84 -12.49 -11.34 14.47
C LYS A 84 -11.11 -11.65 15.06
N GLN A 85 -10.27 -12.35 14.32
CA GLN A 85 -8.90 -12.69 14.76
C GLN A 85 -8.04 -11.43 14.94
N LEU A 86 -8.15 -10.45 14.04
CA LEU A 86 -7.43 -9.17 14.15
C LEU A 86 -7.82 -8.44 15.43
N ARG A 87 -9.13 -8.38 15.76
CA ARG A 87 -9.61 -7.78 17.00
C ARG A 87 -9.11 -8.53 18.24
N GLU A 88 -9.12 -9.86 18.23
CA GLU A 88 -8.59 -10.65 19.34
C GLU A 88 -7.09 -10.44 19.55
N LYS A 89 -6.33 -10.28 18.44
CA LYS A 89 -4.90 -9.91 18.51
C LYS A 89 -4.72 -8.52 19.11
N TRP A 90 -5.56 -7.54 18.70
CA TRP A 90 -5.54 -6.19 19.25
C TRP A 90 -5.83 -6.18 20.75
N GLU A 91 -6.88 -6.87 21.22
CA GLU A 91 -7.21 -6.92 22.65
C GLU A 91 -6.06 -7.50 23.48
N ARG A 92 -5.40 -8.55 22.98
CA ARG A 92 -4.21 -9.12 23.65
C ARG A 92 -3.04 -8.13 23.69
N LEU A 93 -2.78 -7.44 22.58
CA LEU A 93 -1.76 -6.39 22.55
C LEU A 93 -2.08 -5.27 23.53
N LYS A 94 -3.31 -4.77 23.54
CA LYS A 94 -3.80 -3.71 24.43
C LYS A 94 -3.61 -4.05 25.92
N GLU A 95 -3.90 -5.30 26.31
CA GLU A 95 -3.62 -5.78 27.67
C GLU A 95 -2.12 -5.78 27.99
N GLY A 96 -1.30 -6.22 27.05
CA GLY A 96 0.15 -6.17 27.16
C GLY A 96 0.70 -4.75 27.30
N LEU A 97 0.14 -3.79 26.54
CA LEU A 97 0.54 -2.37 26.61
C LEU A 97 0.31 -1.76 28.00
N LYS A 98 -0.85 -2.06 28.62
CA LYS A 98 -1.20 -1.53 29.94
C LYS A 98 -0.26 -2.01 31.05
N ASN A 99 0.33 -3.18 30.87
CA ASN A 99 1.16 -3.84 31.86
C ASN A 99 2.67 -3.80 31.56
N ASN A 100 3.09 -3.12 30.48
CA ASN A 100 4.50 -3.09 30.06
C ASN A 100 5.28 -1.95 30.75
N PRO A 101 6.23 -2.26 31.64
CA PRO A 101 7.03 -1.24 32.33
C PRO A 101 7.85 -0.35 31.38
N LEU A 102 8.25 -0.87 30.20
CA LEU A 102 9.02 -0.12 29.20
C LEU A 102 8.22 1.03 28.57
N LEU A 103 6.90 0.96 28.66
CA LEU A 103 5.99 1.99 28.14
C LEU A 103 5.58 2.99 29.21
N SER A 104 6.07 2.87 30.44
CA SER A 104 5.76 3.80 31.55
C SER A 104 6.28 5.23 31.29
N GLU A 105 7.22 5.39 30.37
CA GLU A 105 7.73 6.71 29.95
C GLU A 105 6.84 7.40 28.91
N ILE A 106 5.85 6.70 28.33
CA ILE A 106 4.89 7.29 27.41
C ILE A 106 3.86 8.06 28.23
N PRO A 107 3.61 9.35 27.93
CA PRO A 107 2.56 10.10 28.59
C PRO A 107 1.20 9.37 28.49
N SER A 108 0.47 9.30 29.59
CA SER A 108 -0.81 8.58 29.65
C SER A 108 -1.82 9.04 28.59
N SER A 109 -1.77 10.32 28.21
CA SER A 109 -2.61 10.87 27.14
C SER A 109 -2.28 10.30 25.77
N GLN A 110 -0.99 10.14 25.45
CA GLN A 110 -0.54 9.54 24.19
C GLN A 110 -0.85 8.05 24.14
N MET A 111 -0.63 7.33 25.24
CA MET A 111 -1.01 5.92 25.34
C MET A 111 -2.52 5.74 25.14
N GLN A 112 -3.35 6.61 25.74
CA GLN A 112 -4.81 6.55 25.58
C GLN A 112 -5.20 6.85 24.13
N GLU A 113 -4.51 7.76 23.43
CA GLU A 113 -4.75 8.04 22.02
C GLU A 113 -4.46 6.82 21.14
N ILE A 114 -3.32 6.13 21.38
CA ILE A 114 -2.98 4.89 20.68
C ILE A 114 -4.03 3.81 20.89
N ILE A 115 -4.48 3.64 22.16
CA ILE A 115 -5.52 2.67 22.50
C ILE A 115 -6.84 3.03 21.79
N ASN A 116 -7.24 4.29 21.83
CA ASN A 116 -8.49 4.73 21.20
C ASN A 116 -8.45 4.53 19.66
N LYS A 117 -7.34 4.86 19.03
CA LYS A 117 -7.15 4.62 17.59
C LYS A 117 -7.23 3.14 17.24
N GLY A 118 -6.55 2.27 18.02
CA GLY A 118 -6.61 0.83 17.83
C GLY A 118 -8.02 0.26 18.09
N ASP A 119 -8.70 0.68 19.15
CA ASP A 119 -10.09 0.29 19.44
C ASP A 119 -11.04 0.69 18.29
N GLN A 120 -10.79 1.84 17.65
CA GLN A 120 -11.53 2.28 16.48
C GLN A 120 -11.19 1.41 15.26
N GLU A 121 -9.92 1.24 14.93
CA GLU A 121 -9.42 0.53 13.74
C GLU A 121 -9.83 -0.94 13.71
N PHE A 122 -9.78 -1.62 14.87
CA PHE A 122 -10.16 -3.02 14.97
C PHE A 122 -11.64 -3.24 15.37
N SER A 123 -12.45 -2.18 15.36
CA SER A 123 -13.91 -2.29 15.56
C SER A 123 -14.60 -2.91 14.34
N ASN A 124 -15.80 -3.44 14.53
CA ASN A 124 -16.60 -3.99 13.42
C ASN A 124 -17.10 -2.91 12.44
N SER A 125 -17.19 -1.66 12.89
CA SER A 125 -17.70 -0.54 12.08
C SER A 125 -16.60 0.18 11.30
N TYR A 126 -15.33 -0.15 11.54
CA TYR A 126 -14.22 0.49 10.81
C TYR A 126 -14.15 -0.01 9.36
N PRO A 127 -14.00 0.87 8.40
CA PRO A 127 -13.93 0.49 6.98
C PRO A 127 -12.54 -0.03 6.60
N LEU A 128 -12.11 -1.16 7.21
CA LEU A 128 -10.77 -1.70 7.07
C LEU A 128 -10.43 -2.01 5.62
N GLU A 129 -11.38 -2.51 4.83
CA GLU A 129 -11.19 -2.78 3.40
C GLU A 129 -10.87 -1.51 2.61
N GLU A 130 -11.55 -0.41 2.95
CA GLU A 130 -11.26 0.88 2.30
C GLU A 130 -9.87 1.37 2.66
N GLU A 131 -9.44 1.20 3.92
CA GLU A 131 -8.10 1.62 4.36
C GLU A 131 -7.00 0.76 3.71
N LEU A 132 -7.21 -0.55 3.59
CA LEU A 132 -6.28 -1.41 2.86
C LEU A 132 -6.20 -1.00 1.38
N ASN A 133 -7.35 -0.81 0.72
CA ASN A 133 -7.38 -0.38 -0.69
C ASN A 133 -6.80 1.03 -0.92
N LYS A 134 -6.62 1.85 0.13
CA LYS A 134 -5.94 3.16 0.06
C LYS A 134 -4.44 3.05 0.28
N SER A 135 -3.95 2.01 0.96
CA SER A 135 -2.52 1.86 1.19
C SER A 135 -1.82 1.53 -0.12
N VAL A 136 -0.66 2.14 -0.37
CA VAL A 136 0.06 1.95 -1.63
C VAL A 136 0.40 0.49 -1.86
N PHE A 137 0.92 -0.22 -0.84
CA PHE A 137 1.25 -1.64 -0.96
C PHE A 137 0.04 -2.47 -1.42
N HIS A 138 -1.08 -2.42 -0.68
CA HIS A 138 -2.24 -3.25 -1.01
C HIS A 138 -2.93 -2.80 -2.30
N SER A 139 -3.04 -1.50 -2.56
CA SER A 139 -3.71 -0.98 -3.76
C SER A 139 -2.99 -1.36 -5.06
N TYR A 140 -1.67 -1.53 -5.02
CA TYR A 140 -0.89 -1.92 -6.19
C TYR A 140 -0.62 -3.42 -6.25
N LEU A 141 -0.54 -4.14 -5.11
CA LEU A 141 -0.54 -5.60 -5.09
C LEU A 141 -1.88 -6.17 -5.62
N PHE A 142 -2.99 -5.56 -5.21
CA PHE A 142 -4.36 -5.91 -5.61
C PHE A 142 -4.92 -4.93 -6.66
N PHE A 143 -4.08 -4.46 -7.57
CA PHE A 143 -4.51 -3.56 -8.63
C PHE A 143 -5.51 -4.28 -9.57
N PRO A 144 -6.59 -3.60 -10.06
CA PRO A 144 -7.68 -4.25 -10.80
C PRO A 144 -7.28 -4.63 -12.24
N LEU A 145 -6.34 -5.55 -12.37
CA LEU A 145 -5.87 -6.10 -13.66
C LEU A 145 -6.65 -7.35 -14.08
N TYR A 146 -7.30 -8.03 -13.14
CA TYR A 146 -7.93 -9.32 -13.37
C TYR A 146 -9.40 -9.22 -13.81
N GLY A 147 -9.95 -10.31 -14.34
CA GLY A 147 -11.36 -10.40 -14.73
C GLY A 147 -11.76 -9.48 -15.90
N ARG A 148 -10.79 -8.97 -16.66
CA ARG A 148 -11.00 -8.16 -17.85
C ARG A 148 -10.35 -8.82 -19.05
N MET A 149 -11.03 -8.77 -20.19
CA MET A 149 -10.42 -9.20 -21.44
C MET A 149 -9.61 -8.01 -22.00
N PHE A 150 -8.30 -8.05 -21.81
CA PHE A 150 -7.41 -7.11 -22.44
C PHE A 150 -6.81 -7.72 -23.70
N LEU A 151 -6.79 -6.94 -24.77
CA LEU A 151 -6.10 -7.35 -25.99
C LEU A 151 -4.71 -6.71 -25.98
N PRO A 152 -3.65 -7.46 -26.26
CA PRO A 152 -2.32 -6.90 -26.42
C PRO A 152 -2.27 -5.78 -27.48
N GLU A 153 -1.29 -4.89 -27.37
CA GLU A 153 -1.06 -3.75 -28.25
C GLU A 153 -2.18 -2.70 -28.28
N LYS A 154 -2.97 -2.61 -27.19
CA LYS A 154 -4.02 -1.61 -27.04
C LYS A 154 -3.87 -0.85 -25.72
N THR A 155 -4.31 0.41 -25.76
CA THR A 155 -4.42 1.27 -24.58
C THR A 155 -5.88 1.36 -24.16
N TYR A 156 -6.12 1.21 -22.89
CA TYR A 156 -7.44 1.25 -22.26
C TYR A 156 -7.48 2.37 -21.22
N GLU A 157 -8.53 3.18 -21.25
CA GLU A 157 -8.82 4.10 -20.16
C GLU A 157 -9.64 3.38 -19.09
N MET A 158 -9.18 3.43 -17.83
CA MET A 158 -9.94 2.86 -16.72
C MET A 158 -11.16 3.73 -16.45
N GLN A 159 -12.33 3.10 -16.49
CA GLN A 159 -13.60 3.76 -16.17
C GLN A 159 -13.89 3.78 -14.65
N GLN A 160 -13.19 2.96 -13.87
CA GLN A 160 -13.36 2.94 -12.43
C GLN A 160 -12.63 4.12 -11.81
N GLU A 161 -13.28 4.73 -10.82
CA GLU A 161 -12.64 5.76 -10.02
C GLU A 161 -11.45 5.16 -9.27
N HIS A 162 -10.29 5.66 -9.60
CA HIS A 162 -9.04 5.34 -8.91
C HIS A 162 -8.58 6.59 -8.15
N HIS A 163 -8.17 6.43 -6.93
CA HIS A 163 -7.76 7.53 -6.07
C HIS A 163 -6.41 7.25 -5.44
N LEU A 164 -5.60 8.29 -5.30
CA LEU A 164 -4.43 8.30 -4.44
C LEU A 164 -4.79 9.02 -3.14
N ILE A 165 -4.30 8.54 -2.00
CA ILE A 165 -4.26 9.36 -0.79
C ILE A 165 -2.99 10.20 -0.86
N SER A 166 -3.15 11.52 -0.81
CA SER A 166 -2.04 12.46 -0.89
C SER A 166 -1.04 12.24 0.25
N MET A 167 0.24 12.22 -0.10
CA MET A 167 1.35 12.19 0.84
C MET A 167 1.68 13.59 1.37
N LEU A 168 1.42 14.62 0.56
CA LEU A 168 1.73 16.01 0.87
C LEU A 168 0.57 16.74 1.54
N ILE A 169 -0.69 16.38 1.26
CA ILE A 169 -1.87 16.97 1.88
C ILE A 169 -2.64 15.86 2.59
N SER A 170 -2.41 15.75 3.88
CA SER A 170 -2.79 14.61 4.71
C SER A 170 -4.26 14.21 4.59
N GLY A 171 -4.48 12.95 4.21
CA GLY A 171 -5.82 12.34 4.12
C GLY A 171 -6.67 12.74 2.92
N GLU A 172 -6.17 13.64 2.06
CA GLU A 172 -6.94 14.05 0.87
C GLU A 172 -6.93 12.97 -0.21
N LYS A 173 -8.12 12.67 -0.74
CA LYS A 173 -8.32 11.74 -1.85
C LYS A 173 -8.16 12.47 -3.17
N ILE A 174 -7.17 12.07 -3.92
CA ILE A 174 -6.88 12.65 -5.24
C ILE A 174 -7.47 11.77 -6.32
N PRO A 175 -8.49 12.22 -7.05
CA PRO A 175 -9.05 11.46 -8.16
C PRO A 175 -8.02 11.34 -9.29
N LEU A 176 -7.88 10.14 -9.83
CA LEU A 176 -6.93 9.83 -10.88
C LEU A 176 -7.63 9.53 -12.20
N ARG A 177 -6.99 9.89 -13.28
CA ARG A 177 -7.27 9.40 -14.63
C ARG A 177 -6.17 8.40 -14.98
N THR A 178 -6.55 7.14 -15.23
CA THR A 178 -5.61 6.03 -15.41
C THR A 178 -5.78 5.40 -16.78
N THR A 179 -4.67 5.15 -17.45
CA THR A 179 -4.59 4.40 -18.70
C THR A 179 -3.76 3.14 -18.50
N LEU A 180 -4.14 2.08 -19.20
CA LEU A 180 -3.47 0.79 -19.22
C LEU A 180 -3.03 0.49 -20.65
N THR A 181 -1.77 0.14 -20.84
CA THR A 181 -1.24 -0.38 -22.13
C THR A 181 -0.69 -1.76 -21.88
N ILE A 182 -1.15 -2.74 -22.65
CA ILE A 182 -0.73 -4.13 -22.51
C ILE A 182 0.10 -4.52 -23.73
N THR A 183 1.26 -5.07 -23.48
CA THR A 183 2.13 -5.64 -24.50
C THR A 183 2.44 -7.09 -24.16
N GLU A 184 2.81 -7.86 -25.16
CA GLU A 184 3.20 -9.26 -25.00
C GLU A 184 4.72 -9.37 -25.11
N ASP A 185 5.37 -9.85 -24.04
CA ASP A 185 6.76 -10.27 -24.12
C ASP A 185 6.82 -11.77 -24.47
N LYS A 186 7.38 -12.05 -25.65
CA LYS A 186 7.50 -13.42 -26.14
C LYS A 186 8.75 -14.13 -25.61
N GLU A 187 9.73 -13.37 -25.15
CA GLU A 187 10.98 -13.94 -24.65
C GLU A 187 10.78 -14.48 -23.24
N THR A 188 10.07 -13.73 -22.40
CA THR A 188 9.77 -14.13 -21.01
C THR A 188 8.45 -14.89 -20.88
N ASN A 189 7.63 -14.96 -21.93
CA ASN A 189 6.28 -15.50 -21.92
C ASN A 189 5.35 -14.80 -20.92
N GLU A 190 5.40 -13.46 -20.92
CA GLU A 190 4.65 -12.61 -19.99
C GLU A 190 3.79 -11.59 -20.73
N TYR A 191 2.76 -11.10 -20.02
CA TYR A 191 2.11 -9.85 -20.35
C TYR A 191 2.75 -8.71 -19.54
N LEU A 192 3.20 -7.68 -20.26
CA LEU A 192 3.65 -6.43 -19.64
C LEU A 192 2.52 -5.44 -19.64
N VAL A 193 2.10 -5.01 -18.45
CA VAL A 193 1.02 -4.04 -18.27
C VAL A 193 1.59 -2.74 -17.75
N LYS A 194 1.62 -1.73 -18.62
CA LYS A 194 2.00 -0.37 -18.26
C LYS A 194 0.76 0.37 -17.78
N VAL A 195 0.83 0.95 -16.58
CA VAL A 195 -0.21 1.78 -15.97
C VAL A 195 0.32 3.20 -15.83
N GLU A 196 -0.39 4.16 -16.42
CA GLU A 196 -0.06 5.58 -16.30
C GLU A 196 -1.26 6.30 -15.69
N SER A 197 -1.04 6.99 -14.56
CA SER A 197 -2.09 7.76 -13.89
C SER A 197 -1.64 9.18 -13.64
N GLN A 198 -2.58 10.10 -13.69
CA GLN A 198 -2.38 11.51 -13.37
C GLN A 198 -3.61 12.06 -12.62
N ALA A 199 -3.42 13.15 -11.88
CA ALA A 199 -4.53 13.81 -11.22
C ALA A 199 -5.64 14.19 -12.23
N ASN A 200 -6.87 13.76 -11.95
CA ASN A 200 -8.03 14.17 -12.74
C ASN A 200 -8.42 15.61 -12.41
N LYS A 201 -7.89 16.55 -13.16
CA LYS A 201 -8.08 18.00 -12.93
C LYS A 201 -9.54 18.46 -12.97
N ILE A 202 -10.43 17.69 -13.59
CA ILE A 202 -11.87 18.01 -13.66
C ILE A 202 -12.57 17.68 -12.33
N LEU A 203 -12.18 16.58 -11.70
CA LEU A 203 -12.78 16.10 -10.45
C LEU A 203 -12.03 16.58 -9.21
N LEU A 204 -10.86 17.22 -9.38
CA LEU A 204 -10.00 17.66 -8.28
C LEU A 204 -10.62 18.85 -7.53
N ASP A 205 -10.90 18.69 -6.23
CA ASP A 205 -11.36 19.79 -5.38
C ASP A 205 -10.21 20.70 -4.95
N ARG A 206 -9.86 21.66 -5.81
CA ARG A 206 -8.81 22.64 -5.55
C ARG A 206 -9.07 23.51 -4.32
N ASN A 207 -10.32 23.79 -3.98
CA ASN A 207 -10.63 24.63 -2.83
C ASN A 207 -10.30 23.91 -1.52
N THR A 208 -10.65 22.63 -1.42
CA THR A 208 -10.27 21.79 -0.29
C THR A 208 -8.77 21.65 -0.19
N LEU A 209 -8.05 21.36 -1.30
CA LEU A 209 -6.60 21.27 -1.29
C LEU A 209 -5.94 22.58 -0.83
N GLN A 210 -6.41 23.73 -1.35
CA GLN A 210 -5.87 25.04 -0.93
C GLN A 210 -6.10 25.32 0.55
N ARG A 211 -7.28 24.98 1.09
CA ARG A 211 -7.58 25.15 2.51
C ARG A 211 -6.67 24.29 3.37
N ARG A 212 -6.55 22.98 3.04
CA ARG A 212 -5.72 22.03 3.78
C ARG A 212 -4.24 22.39 3.71
N TYR A 213 -3.74 22.81 2.54
CA TYR A 213 -2.37 23.30 2.40
C TYR A 213 -2.06 24.45 3.36
N LYS A 214 -2.97 25.42 3.50
CA LYS A 214 -2.80 26.54 4.44
C LYS A 214 -2.85 26.10 5.91
N GLU A 215 -3.70 25.13 6.23
CA GLU A 215 -3.84 24.57 7.57
C GLU A 215 -2.59 23.78 7.99
N GLU A 216 -2.05 22.95 7.10
CA GLU A 216 -0.94 22.04 7.39
C GLU A 216 0.44 22.73 7.28
N TYR A 217 0.57 23.73 6.37
CA TYR A 217 1.82 24.41 6.09
C TYR A 217 1.73 25.93 6.31
N PRO A 218 1.29 26.40 7.49
CA PRO A 218 1.11 27.85 7.76
C PRO A 218 2.44 28.64 7.74
N PHE A 219 3.57 27.94 7.83
CA PHE A 219 4.91 28.52 7.78
C PHE A 219 5.41 28.77 6.35
N LEU A 220 4.77 28.18 5.33
CA LEU A 220 5.10 28.44 3.95
C LEU A 220 4.45 29.76 3.50
N LYS A 221 5.28 30.66 2.92
CA LYS A 221 4.82 31.97 2.44
C LYS A 221 4.14 31.90 1.09
N GLU A 222 4.39 30.82 0.36
CA GLU A 222 3.85 30.62 -0.98
C GLU A 222 2.37 30.26 -0.95
N ALA A 223 1.59 30.92 -1.80
CA ALA A 223 0.19 30.55 -1.97
C ALA A 223 0.09 29.22 -2.72
N PHE A 224 -0.94 28.42 -2.42
CA PHE A 224 -1.25 27.23 -3.20
C PHE A 224 -1.61 27.63 -4.64
N ASP A 225 -0.83 27.15 -5.59
CA ASP A 225 -1.02 27.44 -7.01
C ASP A 225 -1.22 26.19 -7.84
N ARG A 226 -0.38 25.18 -7.65
CA ARG A 226 -0.33 23.98 -8.48
C ARG A 226 -0.34 22.72 -7.61
N TYR A 227 -1.07 21.71 -8.12
CA TYR A 227 -1.04 20.35 -7.59
C TYR A 227 -0.99 19.38 -8.77
N ASP A 228 -0.01 18.50 -8.77
CA ASP A 228 0.13 17.45 -9.76
C ASP A 228 0.47 16.11 -9.09
N VAL A 229 -0.01 15.04 -9.71
CA VAL A 229 0.36 13.66 -9.40
C VAL A 229 0.65 12.96 -10.70
N MET A 230 1.72 12.18 -10.71
CA MET A 230 2.05 11.26 -11.77
C MET A 230 2.38 9.88 -11.18
N ILE A 231 1.77 8.85 -11.73
CA ILE A 231 2.03 7.46 -11.34
C ILE A 231 2.39 6.69 -12.59
N ASN A 232 3.54 6.03 -12.55
CA ASN A 232 3.97 5.10 -13.58
C ASN A 232 4.15 3.74 -12.91
N ALA A 233 3.43 2.73 -13.41
CA ALA A 233 3.62 1.37 -12.94
C ALA A 233 3.79 0.41 -14.12
N MET A 234 4.64 -0.60 -13.92
CA MET A 234 4.86 -1.70 -14.84
C MET A 234 4.62 -3.01 -14.10
N TYR A 235 3.79 -3.86 -14.66
CA TYR A 235 3.54 -5.21 -14.15
C TYR A 235 3.98 -6.24 -15.19
N ALA A 236 4.65 -7.30 -14.74
CA ALA A 236 4.93 -8.50 -15.54
C ALA A 236 4.10 -9.66 -14.98
N ILE A 237 3.21 -10.22 -15.80
CA ILE A 237 2.26 -11.27 -15.41
C ILE A 237 2.52 -12.49 -16.29
N GLY A 238 2.77 -13.65 -15.67
CA GLY A 238 2.94 -14.91 -16.37
C GLY A 238 1.70 -15.28 -17.20
N LYS A 239 1.90 -15.69 -18.46
CA LYS A 239 0.78 -16.05 -19.34
C LYS A 239 0.13 -17.38 -18.96
N GLU A 240 0.90 -18.31 -18.44
CA GLU A 240 0.44 -19.67 -18.13
C GLU A 240 -0.33 -19.73 -16.82
N ASP A 241 0.19 -19.05 -15.80
CA ASP A 241 -0.33 -19.11 -14.42
C ASP A 241 -1.09 -17.85 -14.00
N SER A 242 -1.05 -16.79 -14.80
CA SER A 242 -1.65 -15.48 -14.50
C SER A 242 -1.15 -14.88 -13.18
N ILE A 243 0.06 -15.26 -12.74
CA ILE A 243 0.65 -14.78 -11.50
C ILE A 243 1.51 -13.55 -11.79
N LEU A 244 1.49 -12.60 -10.84
CA LEU A 244 2.38 -11.45 -10.86
C LEU A 244 3.80 -11.90 -10.57
N ASN A 245 4.71 -11.70 -11.53
CA ASN A 245 6.13 -12.00 -11.37
C ASN A 245 6.92 -10.76 -10.90
N PHE A 246 6.54 -9.59 -11.40
CA PHE A 246 7.22 -8.35 -11.06
C PHE A 246 6.26 -7.16 -11.16
N ALA A 247 6.45 -6.17 -10.27
CA ALA A 247 5.87 -4.84 -10.43
C ALA A 247 6.84 -3.76 -9.96
N ASP A 248 6.95 -2.67 -10.71
CA ASP A 248 7.63 -1.43 -10.32
C ASP A 248 6.64 -0.28 -10.43
N ILE A 249 6.36 0.36 -9.31
CA ILE A 249 5.40 1.45 -9.18
C ILE A 249 6.12 2.69 -8.68
N GLN A 250 6.01 3.77 -9.41
CA GLN A 250 6.59 5.07 -9.07
C GLN A 250 5.49 6.10 -8.97
N ILE A 251 5.41 6.76 -7.83
CA ILE A 251 4.42 7.81 -7.53
C ILE A 251 5.18 9.09 -7.27
N GLU A 252 4.86 10.12 -8.00
CA GLU A 252 5.39 11.47 -7.80
C GLU A 252 4.23 12.42 -7.55
N GLU A 253 4.31 13.17 -6.45
CA GLU A 253 3.32 14.16 -6.05
C GLU A 253 4.02 15.50 -5.87
N LEU A 254 3.46 16.54 -6.48
CA LEU A 254 4.03 17.88 -6.48
C LEU A 254 2.98 18.89 -6.01
N VAL A 255 3.37 19.75 -5.06
CA VAL A 255 2.60 20.95 -4.70
C VAL A 255 3.47 22.16 -4.99
N ASN A 256 2.97 23.07 -5.80
CA ASN A 256 3.74 24.17 -6.36
C ASN A 256 5.04 23.69 -7.03
N ASN A 257 6.18 24.35 -6.76
CA ASN A 257 7.50 23.92 -7.20
C ASN A 257 8.45 23.66 -6.02
N ASN A 258 7.92 23.63 -4.80
CA ASN A 258 8.71 23.58 -3.58
C ASN A 258 8.37 22.42 -2.64
N MET A 259 7.38 21.62 -2.98
CA MET A 259 7.06 20.41 -2.24
C MET A 259 6.99 19.23 -3.21
N ASN A 260 7.73 18.21 -2.91
CA ASN A 260 7.78 16.97 -3.67
C ASN A 260 7.65 15.77 -2.73
N ALA A 261 6.85 14.78 -3.12
CA ALA A 261 6.90 13.47 -2.51
C ALA A 261 7.08 12.43 -3.61
N PHE A 262 8.05 11.56 -3.41
CA PHE A 262 8.33 10.44 -4.29
C PHE A 262 8.18 9.14 -3.52
N GLN A 263 7.48 8.17 -4.12
CA GLN A 263 7.38 6.83 -3.58
C GLN A 263 7.63 5.80 -4.66
N ARG A 264 8.45 4.80 -4.35
CA ARG A 264 8.68 3.64 -5.21
C ARG A 264 8.35 2.36 -4.45
N LEU A 265 7.57 1.50 -5.10
CA LEU A 265 7.27 0.16 -4.65
C LEU A 265 7.72 -0.82 -5.72
N GLU A 266 8.58 -1.75 -5.35
CA GLU A 266 8.97 -2.89 -6.18
C GLU A 266 8.42 -4.16 -5.55
N ILE A 267 7.82 -5.02 -6.36
CA ILE A 267 7.31 -6.34 -5.97
C ILE A 267 7.96 -7.36 -6.90
N GLU A 268 8.58 -8.38 -6.34
CA GLU A 268 9.22 -9.44 -7.10
C GLU A 268 8.80 -10.81 -6.54
N ARG A 269 8.43 -11.72 -7.44
CA ARG A 269 8.14 -13.10 -7.11
C ARG A 269 9.42 -13.85 -6.84
N ILE A 270 9.53 -14.43 -5.64
CA ILE A 270 10.62 -15.34 -5.30
C ILE A 270 10.13 -16.76 -5.60
N VAL A 271 10.75 -17.41 -6.57
CA VAL A 271 10.53 -18.84 -6.85
C VAL A 271 11.47 -19.63 -5.94
N PRO A 272 10.97 -20.51 -5.04
CA PRO A 272 11.85 -21.36 -4.25
C PRO A 272 12.72 -22.23 -5.17
N GLU A 273 14.01 -22.27 -4.91
CA GLU A 273 14.88 -23.24 -5.60
C GLU A 273 14.37 -24.66 -5.32
N GLU A 274 14.05 -25.43 -6.37
CA GLU A 274 13.77 -26.84 -6.23
C GLU A 274 15.02 -27.50 -5.64
N LYS A 275 14.93 -27.99 -4.39
CA LYS A 275 15.99 -28.81 -3.81
C LYS A 275 16.17 -30.02 -4.72
N SER A 276 17.30 -30.08 -5.43
CA SER A 276 17.63 -31.22 -6.25
C SER A 276 17.60 -32.48 -5.37
N GLU A 277 16.78 -33.44 -5.72
CA GLU A 277 16.61 -34.76 -5.01
C GLU A 277 17.89 -35.63 -5.06
N GLU A 278 19.06 -35.07 -5.38
CA GLU A 278 20.31 -35.83 -5.52
C GLU A 278 21.06 -36.13 -4.21
N GLU A 279 20.66 -35.55 -3.05
CA GLU A 279 21.38 -35.82 -1.80
C GLU A 279 20.93 -37.08 -1.02
N ASN A 280 19.85 -37.75 -1.42
CA ASN A 280 19.32 -38.92 -0.68
C ASN A 280 19.67 -40.29 -1.26
N LYS A 281 20.74 -40.43 -2.07
CA LYS A 281 21.19 -41.73 -2.60
C LYS A 281 22.48 -42.27 -2.01
N ASN A 282 23.00 -41.66 -0.97
CA ASN A 282 24.24 -42.15 -0.27
C ASN A 282 24.04 -42.24 1.25
N GLU A 283 23.11 -43.04 1.71
CA GLU A 283 23.16 -43.69 3.02
C GLU A 283 22.72 -45.16 2.92
#